data_7b492851478e1845d72b2b4c37f95eb0
#
_entry.id   7b492851478e1845d72b2b4c37f95eb0
#
_cell.length_a   1.000
_cell.length_b   1.000
_cell.length_c   1.000
_cell.angle_alpha   90.00
_cell.angle_beta   90.00
_cell.angle_gamma   90.00
#
_symmetry.space_group_name_H-M   'P 1'
#
loop_
_entity.id
_entity.type
_entity.pdbx_description
1 polymer ?
#
loop_
_entity_poly.entity_id
_entity_poly.type
_entity_poly.pdbx_seq_one_letter_code
_entity_poly.pdbx_strand_id
1 'polypeptide(L)'
;MFIPLGIEEVRGYWTIVLIVPQEGATVWGRARGAYVQYSREPPVAWLLSWEYGKSMTWSVADDLDCPWWGDTYYASDQEYGLDIMMNIILHSLGRPLPDDIMLVSTVRDDFERYGARTSTISAFLDFAEKFGADPRRIVEEKTQIDAVMDEARQMYLDGLYQDALDKSEEAHKGLEDLERMAIKLKDQALMWVYIIEWAAVTGTCMITGYVLYALMLKRRLYREVSVTRASTSGN
;
A
#
# COMPACT_ATOMS: atom_id res chain seq x y z
N MET A 1 -18.86 -18.07 17.04
CA MET A 1 -17.55 -17.75 16.47
C MET A 1 -17.67 -17.15 15.08
N PHE A 2 -18.46 -17.73 14.17
CA PHE A 2 -18.60 -17.28 12.77
C PHE A 2 -19.98 -16.71 12.42
N ILE A 3 -20.94 -16.76 13.35
CA ILE A 3 -22.33 -16.31 13.14
C ILE A 3 -22.41 -14.86 12.62
N PRO A 4 -21.63 -13.88 13.17
CA PRO A 4 -21.67 -12.51 12.66
C PRO A 4 -21.24 -12.35 11.22
N LEU A 5 -20.46 -13.31 10.69
CA LEU A 5 -19.92 -13.31 9.33
C LEU A 5 -20.81 -14.01 8.31
N GLY A 6 -21.92 -14.64 8.74
CA GLY A 6 -22.80 -15.40 7.87
C GLY A 6 -22.16 -16.65 7.25
N ILE A 7 -21.08 -17.18 7.85
CA ILE A 7 -20.30 -18.33 7.35
C ILE A 7 -20.68 -19.65 8.00
N GLU A 8 -21.83 -19.77 8.59
CA GLU A 8 -22.37 -21.06 9.01
C GLU A 8 -22.48 -22.04 7.83
N GLU A 9 -22.69 -21.50 6.63
CA GLU A 9 -22.76 -22.26 5.40
C GLU A 9 -21.89 -21.59 4.32
N VAL A 10 -20.82 -22.24 3.91
CA VAL A 10 -19.96 -21.80 2.81
C VAL A 10 -20.32 -22.53 1.52
N ARG A 11 -20.16 -21.85 0.38
CA ARG A 11 -20.13 -22.51 -0.92
C ARG A 11 -18.75 -23.08 -1.12
N GLY A 12 -18.67 -24.43 -1.29
CA GLY A 12 -17.44 -25.06 -1.72
C GLY A 12 -17.08 -24.60 -3.14
N TYR A 13 -15.86 -24.12 -3.33
CA TYR A 13 -15.42 -23.52 -4.60
C TYR A 13 -14.84 -24.56 -5.55
N TRP A 14 -14.14 -25.58 -5.00
CA TRP A 14 -13.49 -26.65 -5.78
C TRP A 14 -13.82 -28.05 -5.21
N THR A 15 -12.84 -28.87 -5.04
CA THR A 15 -13.02 -30.23 -4.51
C THR A 15 -13.04 -30.20 -2.97
N ILE A 16 -14.22 -30.15 -2.37
CA ILE A 16 -14.33 -30.32 -0.92
C ILE A 16 -14.03 -31.79 -0.60
N VAL A 17 -12.99 -32.00 0.20
CA VAL A 17 -12.70 -33.31 0.79
C VAL A 17 -13.72 -33.59 1.87
N LEU A 18 -14.42 -34.73 1.76
CA LEU A 18 -15.45 -35.09 2.73
C LEU A 18 -14.82 -35.39 4.10
N ILE A 19 -15.08 -34.52 5.07
CA ILE A 19 -14.64 -34.72 6.45
C ILE A 19 -15.80 -35.24 7.24
N VAL A 20 -15.61 -36.44 7.85
CA VAL A 20 -16.58 -37.05 8.75
C VAL A 20 -16.17 -36.69 10.19
N PRO A 21 -17.01 -35.94 10.94
CA PRO A 21 -16.72 -35.64 12.33
C PRO A 21 -16.60 -36.93 13.17
N GLN A 22 -15.50 -37.03 13.92
CA GLN A 22 -15.33 -38.09 14.90
C GLN A 22 -16.04 -37.73 16.20
N GLU A 23 -16.22 -38.70 17.07
CA GLU A 23 -16.76 -38.47 18.42
C GLU A 23 -15.89 -37.47 19.17
N GLY A 24 -16.51 -36.43 19.77
CA GLY A 24 -15.84 -35.35 20.46
C GLY A 24 -15.39 -34.19 19.54
N ALA A 25 -15.60 -34.26 18.21
CA ALA A 25 -15.30 -33.14 17.32
C ALA A 25 -16.38 -32.06 17.40
N THR A 26 -15.95 -30.82 17.40
CA THR A 26 -16.83 -29.64 17.27
C THR A 26 -16.88 -29.21 15.81
N VAL A 27 -18.09 -29.14 15.24
CA VAL A 27 -18.32 -28.66 13.88
C VAL A 27 -18.62 -27.15 13.95
N TRP A 28 -17.73 -26.34 13.38
CA TRP A 28 -17.83 -24.87 13.39
C TRP A 28 -18.56 -24.31 12.19
N GLY A 29 -18.46 -24.99 11.06
CA GLY A 29 -19.09 -24.58 9.82
C GLY A 29 -19.44 -25.75 8.92
N ARG A 30 -20.41 -25.52 8.01
CA ARG A 30 -20.89 -26.52 7.06
C ARG A 30 -20.85 -25.94 5.64
N ALA A 31 -20.55 -26.83 4.66
CA ALA A 31 -20.53 -26.45 3.25
C ALA A 31 -21.77 -26.96 2.53
N ARG A 32 -22.34 -26.06 1.69
CA ARG A 32 -23.35 -26.39 0.68
C ARG A 32 -22.87 -25.99 -0.71
N GLY A 33 -23.24 -26.71 -1.74
CA GLY A 33 -23.04 -26.31 -3.12
C GLY A 33 -22.89 -27.42 -4.11
N ALA A 34 -22.83 -27.09 -5.38
CA ALA A 34 -22.82 -28.01 -6.52
C ALA A 34 -21.56 -28.88 -6.60
N TYR A 35 -20.51 -28.57 -5.90
CA TYR A 35 -19.23 -29.27 -5.93
C TYR A 35 -19.06 -30.29 -4.82
N VAL A 36 -20.05 -30.43 -3.90
CA VAL A 36 -20.13 -31.56 -2.95
C VAL A 36 -20.60 -32.79 -3.71
N GLN A 37 -19.79 -33.23 -4.67
CA GLN A 37 -20.16 -34.28 -5.64
C GLN A 37 -20.43 -35.64 -5.02
N TYR A 38 -20.02 -35.86 -3.78
CA TYR A 38 -20.01 -37.20 -3.16
C TYR A 38 -20.90 -37.34 -1.93
N SER A 39 -21.54 -36.27 -1.48
CA SER A 39 -22.47 -36.38 -0.35
C SER A 39 -23.93 -36.41 -0.82
N ARG A 40 -24.62 -37.45 -0.46
CA ARG A 40 -26.08 -37.57 -0.64
C ARG A 40 -26.87 -36.79 0.39
N GLU A 41 -26.22 -36.32 1.46
CA GLU A 41 -26.82 -35.58 2.58
C GLU A 41 -26.00 -34.30 2.87
N PRO A 42 -26.26 -33.21 2.16
CA PRO A 42 -25.74 -31.89 2.56
C PRO A 42 -26.51 -31.35 3.80
N PRO A 43 -25.92 -30.53 4.64
CA PRO A 43 -24.59 -29.92 4.51
C PRO A 43 -23.48 -30.75 5.17
N VAL A 44 -22.32 -30.82 4.51
CA VAL A 44 -21.13 -31.52 5.04
C VAL A 44 -20.33 -30.61 5.98
N ALA A 45 -19.63 -31.21 6.94
CA ALA A 45 -18.74 -30.44 7.80
C ALA A 45 -17.62 -29.81 6.95
N TRP A 46 -17.45 -28.49 7.10
CA TRP A 46 -16.45 -27.73 6.39
C TRP A 46 -15.25 -27.36 7.28
N LEU A 47 -15.52 -26.92 8.51
CA LEU A 47 -14.51 -26.59 9.52
C LEU A 47 -14.86 -27.33 10.79
N LEU A 48 -13.92 -28.08 11.31
CA LEU A 48 -14.07 -28.78 12.57
C LEU A 48 -12.79 -28.77 13.40
N SER A 49 -12.95 -28.90 14.70
CA SER A 49 -11.83 -29.07 15.62
C SER A 49 -12.09 -30.20 16.60
N TRP A 50 -11.01 -30.74 17.14
CA TRP A 50 -11.07 -31.67 18.28
C TRP A 50 -9.85 -31.50 19.15
N GLU A 51 -10.01 -31.77 20.42
CA GLU A 51 -8.91 -31.75 21.39
C GLU A 51 -8.17 -33.09 21.36
N TYR A 52 -6.85 -33.02 21.30
CA TYR A 52 -5.97 -34.16 21.43
C TYR A 52 -4.93 -33.91 22.53
N GLY A 53 -5.16 -34.45 23.71
CA GLY A 53 -4.35 -34.17 24.90
C GLY A 53 -4.43 -32.68 25.31
N LYS A 54 -3.34 -31.91 25.14
CA LYS A 54 -3.28 -30.49 25.40
C LYS A 54 -3.31 -29.65 24.12
N SER A 55 -3.45 -30.29 22.99
CA SER A 55 -3.41 -29.65 21.66
C SER A 55 -4.79 -29.66 21.04
N MET A 56 -5.06 -28.64 20.24
CA MET A 56 -6.24 -28.56 19.39
C MET A 56 -5.85 -28.84 17.95
N THR A 57 -6.58 -29.72 17.31
CA THR A 57 -6.40 -30.04 15.89
C THR A 57 -7.59 -29.48 15.11
N TRP A 58 -7.29 -28.85 13.98
CA TRP A 58 -8.28 -28.30 13.06
C TRP A 58 -8.25 -29.06 11.74
N SER A 59 -9.39 -29.20 11.15
CA SER A 59 -9.52 -29.74 9.80
C SER A 59 -10.46 -28.87 8.99
N VAL A 60 -10.00 -28.47 7.83
CA VAL A 60 -10.73 -27.70 6.83
C VAL A 60 -10.96 -28.59 5.63
N ALA A 61 -12.19 -28.62 5.11
CA ALA A 61 -12.58 -29.48 4.00
C ALA A 61 -12.20 -28.89 2.62
N ASP A 62 -11.61 -27.74 2.57
CA ASP A 62 -11.27 -27.02 1.35
C ASP A 62 -9.80 -26.60 1.33
N ASP A 63 -9.27 -26.28 0.15
CA ASP A 63 -7.90 -25.81 0.00
C ASP A 63 -7.74 -24.42 0.59
N LEU A 64 -6.68 -24.20 1.38
CA LEU A 64 -6.39 -22.91 2.00
C LEU A 64 -5.82 -21.87 1.01
N ASP A 65 -5.45 -22.31 -0.18
CA ASP A 65 -4.93 -21.46 -1.26
C ASP A 65 -6.01 -21.01 -2.26
N CYS A 66 -7.27 -21.42 -2.03
CA CYS A 66 -8.35 -21.00 -2.91
C CYS A 66 -8.70 -19.52 -2.73
N PRO A 67 -9.27 -18.86 -3.77
CA PRO A 67 -9.64 -17.43 -3.73
C PRO A 67 -10.55 -17.07 -2.55
N TRP A 68 -11.28 -18.02 -2.00
CA TRP A 68 -12.15 -17.82 -0.86
C TRP A 68 -11.40 -17.41 0.42
N TRP A 69 -10.15 -17.93 0.61
CA TRP A 69 -9.30 -17.61 1.75
C TRP A 69 -8.46 -16.34 1.57
N GLY A 70 -8.44 -15.79 0.38
CA GLY A 70 -7.62 -14.65 0.00
C GLY A 70 -6.25 -15.08 -0.46
N ASP A 71 -6.12 -15.30 -1.75
CA ASP A 71 -4.82 -15.28 -2.40
C ASP A 71 -4.24 -13.87 -2.25
N THR A 72 -2.98 -13.77 -1.87
CA THR A 72 -2.24 -12.51 -1.73
C THR A 72 -2.22 -11.66 -2.99
N TYR A 73 -2.58 -12.22 -4.14
CA TYR A 73 -2.55 -11.57 -5.46
C TYR A 73 -3.93 -11.22 -6.03
N TYR A 74 -5.01 -11.77 -5.47
CA TYR A 74 -6.35 -11.53 -5.97
C TYR A 74 -7.29 -11.11 -4.84
N ALA A 75 -8.25 -10.26 -5.16
CA ALA A 75 -9.30 -9.90 -4.22
C ALA A 75 -9.98 -11.20 -3.73
N SER A 76 -9.94 -11.42 -2.42
CA SER A 76 -10.61 -12.54 -1.80
C SER A 76 -12.11 -12.45 -2.02
N ASP A 77 -12.73 -13.55 -2.42
CA ASP A 77 -14.20 -13.66 -2.45
C ASP A 77 -14.80 -13.60 -1.04
N GLN A 78 -13.94 -13.74 -0.01
CA GLN A 78 -14.29 -13.65 1.40
C GLN A 78 -13.46 -12.59 2.11
N GLU A 79 -14.11 -11.48 2.40
CA GLU A 79 -13.55 -10.31 3.06
C GLU A 79 -12.93 -10.62 4.44
N TYR A 80 -13.47 -11.64 5.13
CA TYR A 80 -13.07 -12.01 6.49
C TYR A 80 -12.21 -13.28 6.58
N GLY A 81 -11.62 -13.73 5.47
CA GLY A 81 -10.80 -14.96 5.46
C GLY A 81 -9.66 -14.92 6.48
N LEU A 82 -8.95 -13.79 6.55
CA LEU A 82 -7.87 -13.60 7.52
C LEU A 82 -8.38 -13.60 8.97
N ASP A 83 -9.55 -13.02 9.23
CA ASP A 83 -10.14 -12.95 10.58
C ASP A 83 -10.58 -14.34 11.06
N ILE A 84 -11.05 -15.19 10.14
CA ILE A 84 -11.38 -16.59 10.44
C ILE A 84 -10.12 -17.34 10.87
N MET A 85 -9.01 -17.18 10.13
CA MET A 85 -7.74 -17.83 10.47
C MET A 85 -7.19 -17.33 11.80
N MET A 86 -7.29 -16.03 12.05
CA MET A 86 -6.86 -15.45 13.32
C MET A 86 -7.70 -15.94 14.50
N ASN A 87 -9.03 -16.06 14.31
CA ASN A 87 -9.93 -16.63 15.34
C ASN A 87 -9.63 -18.10 15.64
N ILE A 88 -9.24 -18.88 14.62
CA ILE A 88 -8.78 -20.26 14.82
C ILE A 88 -7.53 -20.29 15.71
N ILE A 89 -6.58 -19.41 15.47
CA ILE A 89 -5.34 -19.30 16.27
C ILE A 89 -5.67 -18.87 17.71
N LEU A 90 -6.44 -17.80 17.88
CA LEU A 90 -6.83 -17.29 19.19
C LEU A 90 -7.56 -18.34 20.03
N HIS A 91 -8.53 -19.02 19.41
CA HIS A 91 -9.27 -20.11 20.08
C HIS A 91 -8.34 -21.25 20.49
N SER A 92 -7.40 -21.65 19.63
CA SER A 92 -6.41 -22.70 19.91
C SER A 92 -5.49 -22.36 21.09
N LEU A 93 -5.25 -21.05 21.29
CA LEU A 93 -4.44 -20.51 22.41
C LEU A 93 -5.26 -20.26 23.66
N GLY A 94 -6.58 -20.57 23.66
CA GLY A 94 -7.48 -20.25 24.77
C GLY A 94 -7.65 -18.74 25.02
N ARG A 95 -7.39 -17.91 24.03
CA ARG A 95 -7.58 -16.47 24.09
C ARG A 95 -9.04 -16.10 23.82
N PRO A 96 -9.55 -15.03 24.41
CA PRO A 96 -10.88 -14.54 24.10
C PRO A 96 -10.96 -14.16 22.63
N LEU A 97 -12.09 -14.48 22.00
CA LEU A 97 -12.38 -14.09 20.61
C LEU A 97 -12.96 -12.67 20.60
N PRO A 98 -12.71 -11.89 19.55
CA PRO A 98 -13.35 -10.60 19.38
C PRO A 98 -14.87 -10.72 19.34
N ASP A 99 -15.58 -9.85 20.05
CA ASP A 99 -17.04 -9.80 20.06
C ASP A 99 -17.55 -9.17 18.74
N ASP A 100 -16.80 -8.22 18.18
CA ASP A 100 -17.11 -7.53 16.93
C ASP A 100 -15.98 -7.71 15.90
N ILE A 101 -16.17 -8.66 15.00
CA ILE A 101 -15.20 -8.97 13.93
C ILE A 101 -15.18 -7.86 12.87
N MET A 102 -16.32 -7.19 12.65
CA MET A 102 -16.39 -6.07 11.71
C MET A 102 -15.50 -4.92 12.15
N LEU A 103 -15.50 -4.63 13.44
CA LEU A 103 -14.60 -3.63 14.02
C LEU A 103 -13.13 -4.03 13.86
N VAL A 104 -12.78 -5.30 14.11
CA VAL A 104 -11.42 -5.83 13.95
C VAL A 104 -10.95 -5.67 12.51
N SER A 105 -11.79 -6.06 11.54
CA SER A 105 -11.49 -5.89 10.11
C SER A 105 -11.30 -4.42 9.76
N THR A 106 -12.19 -3.54 10.22
CA THR A 106 -12.09 -2.09 9.97
C THR A 106 -10.77 -1.51 10.46
N VAL A 107 -10.34 -1.86 11.67
CA VAL A 107 -9.05 -1.39 12.23
C VAL A 107 -7.87 -1.90 11.41
N ARG A 108 -7.91 -3.15 10.98
CA ARG A 108 -6.86 -3.72 10.13
C ARG A 108 -6.76 -3.01 8.78
N ASP A 109 -7.89 -2.78 8.12
CA ASP A 109 -7.94 -2.06 6.85
C ASP A 109 -7.45 -0.61 7.01
N ASP A 110 -7.69 -0.01 8.18
CA ASP A 110 -7.19 1.31 8.52
C ASP A 110 -5.66 1.34 8.64
N PHE A 111 -5.06 0.31 9.23
CA PHE A 111 -3.60 0.15 9.28
C PHE A 111 -2.97 -0.04 7.89
N GLU A 112 -3.62 -0.80 7.01
CA GLU A 112 -3.17 -0.98 5.63
C GLU A 112 -3.22 0.33 4.85
N ARG A 113 -4.33 1.10 4.97
CA ARG A 113 -4.46 2.43 4.37
C ARG A 113 -3.38 3.39 4.86
N TYR A 114 -3.07 3.37 6.16
CA TYR A 114 -1.98 4.16 6.72
C TYR A 114 -0.65 3.80 6.08
N GLY A 115 -0.33 2.52 5.97
CA GLY A 115 0.88 2.03 5.33
C GLY A 115 1.03 2.49 3.88
N ALA A 116 -0.03 2.40 3.08
CA ALA A 116 -0.05 2.84 1.70
C ALA A 116 0.18 4.36 1.55
N ARG A 117 -0.49 5.18 2.39
CA ARG A 117 -0.32 6.64 2.41
C ARG A 117 1.09 7.05 2.82
N THR A 118 1.62 6.42 3.86
CA THR A 118 2.98 6.66 4.36
C THR A 118 4.04 6.33 3.31
N SER A 119 3.86 5.23 2.56
CA SER A 119 4.73 4.87 1.44
C SER A 119 4.72 5.95 0.35
N THR A 120 3.56 6.50 0.02
CA THR A 120 3.41 7.59 -0.96
C THR A 120 4.13 8.86 -0.49
N ILE A 121 3.98 9.24 0.78
CA ILE A 121 4.70 10.39 1.36
C ILE A 121 6.20 10.17 1.26
N SER A 122 6.70 9.00 1.64
CA SER A 122 8.13 8.68 1.58
C SER A 122 8.66 8.82 0.15
N ALA A 123 7.92 8.35 -0.86
CA ALA A 123 8.29 8.51 -2.26
C ALA A 123 8.38 9.99 -2.70
N PHE A 124 7.49 10.86 -2.18
CA PHE A 124 7.55 12.30 -2.47
C PHE A 124 8.75 12.97 -1.79
N LEU A 125 9.11 12.54 -0.58
CA LEU A 125 10.28 13.05 0.14
C LEU A 125 11.58 12.64 -0.56
N ASP A 126 11.71 11.38 -0.95
CA ASP A 126 12.86 10.86 -1.70
C ASP A 126 13.03 11.60 -3.04
N PHE A 127 11.91 11.89 -3.72
CA PHE A 127 11.94 12.69 -4.93
C PHE A 127 12.44 14.10 -4.63
N ALA A 128 11.86 14.79 -3.65
CA ALA A 128 12.21 16.17 -3.32
C ALA A 128 13.69 16.31 -2.89
N GLU A 129 14.21 15.36 -2.12
CA GLU A 129 15.61 15.31 -1.68
C GLU A 129 16.57 15.20 -2.86
N LYS A 130 16.27 14.37 -3.86
CA LYS A 130 17.08 14.23 -5.10
C LYS A 130 17.26 15.54 -5.83
N PHE A 131 16.33 16.49 -5.68
CA PHE A 131 16.38 17.82 -6.28
C PHE A 131 16.77 18.92 -5.30
N GLY A 132 17.38 18.53 -4.15
CA GLY A 132 17.99 19.45 -3.20
C GLY A 132 17.05 20.11 -2.21
N ALA A 133 15.80 19.62 -2.08
CA ALA A 133 14.89 20.04 -1.02
C ALA A 133 15.27 19.37 0.31
N ASP A 134 14.97 20.04 1.43
CA ASP A 134 15.25 19.50 2.77
C ASP A 134 13.97 18.87 3.37
N PRO A 135 13.89 17.54 3.49
CA PRO A 135 12.72 16.85 4.01
C PRO A 135 12.73 16.70 5.54
N ARG A 136 13.79 17.09 6.26
CA ARG A 136 14.02 16.77 7.67
C ARG A 136 12.83 17.07 8.57
N ARG A 137 12.21 18.24 8.41
CA ARG A 137 11.05 18.62 9.21
C ARG A 137 9.87 17.66 9.02
N ILE A 138 9.61 17.25 7.79
CA ILE A 138 8.51 16.33 7.48
C ILE A 138 8.80 14.94 8.04
N VAL A 139 10.07 14.51 7.98
CA VAL A 139 10.52 13.23 8.56
C VAL A 139 10.36 13.22 10.09
N GLU A 140 10.68 14.31 10.77
CA GLU A 140 10.48 14.45 12.22
C GLU A 140 9.00 14.38 12.60
N GLU A 141 8.14 15.12 11.90
CA GLU A 141 6.69 15.09 12.12
C GLU A 141 6.12 13.70 11.81
N LYS A 142 6.59 13.04 10.73
CA LYS A 142 6.21 11.66 10.40
C LYS A 142 6.53 10.69 11.54
N THR A 143 7.70 10.80 12.13
CA THR A 143 8.11 9.93 13.25
C THR A 143 7.17 10.05 14.45
N GLN A 144 6.65 11.25 14.72
CA GLN A 144 5.68 11.45 15.79
C GLN A 144 4.34 10.80 15.46
N ILE A 145 3.88 10.91 14.21
CA ILE A 145 2.63 10.29 13.77
C ILE A 145 2.76 8.75 13.71
N ASP A 146 3.91 8.24 13.26
CA ASP A 146 4.20 6.80 13.30
C ASP A 146 4.13 6.26 14.74
N ALA A 147 4.60 7.01 15.73
CA ALA A 147 4.49 6.61 17.14
C ALA A 147 3.03 6.51 17.60
N VAL A 148 2.15 7.43 17.16
CA VAL A 148 0.70 7.36 17.45
C VAL A 148 0.08 6.12 16.83
N MET A 149 0.47 5.79 15.57
CA MET A 149 -0.01 4.58 14.90
C MET A 149 0.51 3.30 15.58
N ASP A 150 1.74 3.31 16.11
CA ASP A 150 2.28 2.17 16.84
C ASP A 150 1.57 1.96 18.19
N GLU A 151 1.13 3.04 18.86
CA GLU A 151 0.23 2.92 20.01
C GLU A 151 -1.11 2.26 19.61
N ALA A 152 -1.71 2.68 18.48
CA ALA A 152 -2.94 2.07 17.98
C ALA A 152 -2.75 0.56 17.70
N ARG A 153 -1.62 0.17 17.09
CA ARG A 153 -1.28 -1.24 16.87
C ARG A 153 -1.14 -2.03 18.17
N GLN A 154 -0.54 -1.41 19.20
CA GLN A 154 -0.43 -2.05 20.50
C GLN A 154 -1.81 -2.25 21.14
N MET A 155 -2.69 -1.25 21.09
CA MET A 155 -4.07 -1.37 21.58
C MET A 155 -4.84 -2.49 20.83
N TYR A 156 -4.63 -2.61 19.51
CA TYR A 156 -5.19 -3.71 18.70
C TYR A 156 -4.71 -5.08 19.20
N LEU A 157 -3.41 -5.22 19.47
CA LEU A 157 -2.83 -6.48 19.99
C LEU A 157 -3.33 -6.82 21.39
N ASP A 158 -3.67 -5.79 22.19
CA ASP A 158 -4.23 -5.94 23.52
C ASP A 158 -5.76 -6.22 23.50
N GLY A 159 -6.39 -6.21 22.31
CA GLY A 159 -7.82 -6.47 22.12
C GLY A 159 -8.70 -5.24 22.37
N LEU A 160 -8.13 -4.06 22.49
CA LEU A 160 -8.83 -2.78 22.68
C LEU A 160 -9.17 -2.16 21.31
N TYR A 161 -10.03 -2.84 20.54
CA TYR A 161 -10.24 -2.52 19.11
C TYR A 161 -10.84 -1.14 18.86
N GLN A 162 -11.78 -0.68 19.74
CA GLN A 162 -12.37 0.65 19.59
C GLN A 162 -11.33 1.74 19.87
N ASP A 163 -10.53 1.59 20.94
CA ASP A 163 -9.47 2.53 21.28
C ASP A 163 -8.40 2.56 20.18
N ALA A 164 -8.09 1.40 19.59
CA ALA A 164 -7.18 1.28 18.46
C ALA A 164 -7.70 2.04 17.22
N LEU A 165 -9.01 1.95 16.93
CA LEU A 165 -9.62 2.69 15.82
C LEU A 165 -9.54 4.20 16.06
N ASP A 166 -9.95 4.66 17.25
CA ASP A 166 -9.94 6.08 17.60
C ASP A 166 -8.50 6.64 17.52
N LYS A 167 -7.51 5.85 17.95
CA LYS A 167 -6.10 6.22 17.91
C LYS A 167 -5.53 6.22 16.49
N SER A 168 -5.94 5.28 15.64
CA SER A 168 -5.54 5.26 14.23
C SER A 168 -6.12 6.44 13.45
N GLU A 169 -7.36 6.85 13.75
CA GLU A 169 -7.96 8.06 13.17
C GLU A 169 -7.17 9.34 13.55
N GLU A 170 -6.65 9.42 14.78
CA GLU A 170 -5.76 10.51 15.19
C GLU A 170 -4.50 10.54 14.31
N ALA A 171 -3.87 9.38 14.07
CA ALA A 171 -2.71 9.26 13.19
C ALA A 171 -3.04 9.64 11.74
N HIS A 172 -4.20 9.24 11.22
CA HIS A 172 -4.64 9.62 9.87
C HIS A 172 -4.85 11.13 9.71
N LYS A 173 -5.39 11.81 10.72
CA LYS A 173 -5.51 13.29 10.69
C LYS A 173 -4.16 13.97 10.63
N GLY A 174 -3.18 13.50 11.43
CA GLY A 174 -1.80 13.99 11.33
C GLY A 174 -1.18 13.75 9.96
N LEU A 175 -1.45 12.59 9.38
CA LEU A 175 -0.93 12.21 8.05
C LEU A 175 -1.46 13.10 6.93
N GLU A 176 -2.67 13.65 7.01
CA GLU A 176 -3.22 14.58 6.02
C GLU A 176 -2.43 15.89 5.93
N ASP A 177 -1.99 16.43 7.05
CA ASP A 177 -1.15 17.63 7.07
C ASP A 177 0.24 17.35 6.50
N LEU A 178 0.82 16.21 6.85
CA LEU A 178 2.08 15.72 6.32
C LEU A 178 2.05 15.54 4.81
N GLU A 179 1.00 14.93 4.29
CA GLU A 179 0.79 14.71 2.86
C GLU A 179 0.74 16.04 2.10
N ARG A 180 0.03 17.04 2.64
CA ARG A 180 0.01 18.39 2.08
C ARG A 180 1.39 19.06 2.07
N MET A 181 2.18 18.87 3.13
CA MET A 181 3.55 19.39 3.21
C MET A 181 4.48 18.69 2.23
N ALA A 182 4.39 17.37 2.11
CA ALA A 182 5.20 16.58 1.17
C ALA A 182 4.90 16.93 -0.29
N ILE A 183 3.63 17.14 -0.65
CA ILE A 183 3.22 17.60 -1.98
C ILE A 183 3.82 18.99 -2.27
N LYS A 184 3.73 19.94 -1.33
CA LYS A 184 4.32 21.28 -1.50
C LYS A 184 5.83 21.21 -1.69
N LEU A 185 6.51 20.37 -0.91
CA LEU A 185 7.96 20.21 -1.02
C LEU A 185 8.35 19.63 -2.39
N LYS A 186 7.62 18.62 -2.86
CA LYS A 186 7.78 18.03 -4.19
C LYS A 186 7.56 19.09 -5.29
N ASP A 187 6.49 19.89 -5.19
CA ASP A 187 6.17 20.91 -6.20
C ASP A 187 7.22 22.03 -6.23
N GLN A 188 7.76 22.42 -5.08
CA GLN A 188 8.89 23.34 -5.00
C GLN A 188 10.14 22.77 -5.67
N ALA A 189 10.46 21.50 -5.42
CA ALA A 189 11.58 20.82 -6.06
C ALA A 189 11.41 20.79 -7.60
N LEU A 190 10.21 20.44 -8.09
CA LEU A 190 9.88 20.48 -9.52
C LEU A 190 10.03 21.89 -10.12
N MET A 191 9.59 22.94 -9.43
CA MET A 191 9.73 24.31 -9.87
C MET A 191 11.20 24.68 -10.07
N TRP A 192 12.09 24.28 -9.15
CA TRP A 192 13.53 24.48 -9.28
C TRP A 192 14.11 23.76 -10.48
N VAL A 193 13.68 22.55 -10.77
CA VAL A 193 14.10 21.80 -11.98
C VAL A 193 13.73 22.59 -13.23
N TYR A 194 12.49 23.06 -13.35
CA TYR A 194 12.06 23.87 -14.49
C TYR A 194 12.86 25.18 -14.63
N ILE A 195 13.13 25.88 -13.52
CA ILE A 195 13.94 27.10 -13.56
C ILE A 195 15.34 26.82 -14.11
N ILE A 196 15.98 25.75 -13.64
CA ILE A 196 17.32 25.35 -14.10
C ILE A 196 17.30 24.96 -15.58
N GLU A 197 16.31 24.18 -16.02
CA GLU A 197 16.18 23.79 -17.43
C GLU A 197 15.98 25.01 -18.32
N TRP A 198 15.06 25.93 -17.97
CA TRP A 198 14.83 27.14 -18.73
C TRP A 198 16.08 28.08 -18.75
N ALA A 199 16.78 28.17 -17.64
CA ALA A 199 18.01 28.94 -17.56
C ALA A 199 19.10 28.32 -18.46
N ALA A 200 19.25 27.02 -18.49
CA ALA A 200 20.20 26.33 -19.36
C ALA A 200 19.89 26.56 -20.84
N VAL A 201 18.60 26.36 -21.23
CA VAL A 201 18.16 26.61 -22.62
C VAL A 201 18.38 28.05 -23.03
N THR A 202 17.94 28.99 -22.22
CA THR A 202 18.08 30.44 -22.50
C THR A 202 19.55 30.86 -22.57
N GLY A 203 20.38 30.38 -21.61
CA GLY A 203 21.82 30.65 -21.61
C GLY A 203 22.51 30.10 -22.86
N THR A 204 22.17 28.89 -23.27
CA THR A 204 22.71 28.30 -24.52
C THR A 204 22.31 29.11 -25.76
N CYS A 205 21.05 29.54 -25.85
CA CYS A 205 20.57 30.38 -26.95
C CYS A 205 21.29 31.74 -26.97
N MET A 206 21.52 32.40 -25.81
CA MET A 206 22.23 33.63 -25.74
C MET A 206 23.70 33.49 -26.17
N ILE A 207 24.41 32.47 -25.69
CA ILE A 207 25.80 32.19 -26.06
C ILE A 207 25.89 31.96 -27.58
N THR A 208 25.02 31.11 -28.11
CA THR A 208 24.99 30.80 -29.55
C THR A 208 24.69 32.02 -30.39
N GLY A 209 23.72 32.85 -29.97
CA GLY A 209 23.38 34.11 -30.60
C GLY A 209 24.56 35.10 -30.60
N TYR A 210 25.26 35.22 -29.47
CA TYR A 210 26.46 36.07 -29.38
C TYR A 210 27.59 35.60 -30.30
N VAL A 211 27.87 34.30 -30.33
CA VAL A 211 28.89 33.72 -31.24
C VAL A 211 28.55 34.00 -32.69
N LEU A 212 27.32 33.78 -33.12
CA LEU A 212 26.85 34.05 -34.47
C LEU A 212 26.99 35.55 -34.80
N TYR A 213 26.59 36.42 -33.89
CA TYR A 213 26.74 37.87 -34.05
C TYR A 213 28.21 38.29 -34.21
N ALA A 214 29.11 37.77 -33.37
CA ALA A 214 30.54 38.03 -33.48
C ALA A 214 31.14 37.52 -34.80
N LEU A 215 30.72 36.36 -35.27
CA LEU A 215 31.13 35.81 -36.59
C LEU A 215 30.63 36.69 -37.75
N MET A 216 29.41 37.21 -37.69
CA MET A 216 28.86 38.12 -38.69
C MET A 216 29.65 39.45 -38.73
N LEU A 217 29.98 40.03 -37.58
CA LEU A 217 30.82 41.22 -37.52
C LEU A 217 32.19 40.95 -38.14
N LYS A 218 32.84 39.86 -37.76
CA LYS A 218 34.14 39.48 -38.32
C LYS A 218 34.10 39.31 -39.84
N ARG A 219 33.06 38.66 -40.36
CA ARG A 219 32.84 38.46 -41.81
C ARG A 219 32.66 39.82 -42.54
N ARG A 220 31.97 40.78 -41.91
CA ARG A 220 31.76 42.13 -42.48
C ARG A 220 33.07 42.89 -42.59
N LEU A 221 33.91 42.85 -41.57
CA LEU A 221 35.25 43.46 -41.57
C LEU A 221 36.16 42.86 -42.66
N TYR A 222 36.16 41.53 -42.83
CA TYR A 222 36.94 40.90 -43.88
C TYR A 222 36.47 41.30 -45.28
N ARG A 223 35.20 41.52 -45.47
CA ARG A 223 34.62 41.94 -46.76
C ARG A 223 35.03 43.37 -47.14
N GLU A 224 35.06 44.28 -46.18
CA GLU A 224 35.52 45.67 -46.35
C GLU A 224 37.02 45.74 -46.68
N VAL A 225 37.86 44.93 -46.03
CA VAL A 225 39.30 44.87 -46.34
C VAL A 225 39.57 44.28 -47.71
N SER A 226 38.82 43.36 -48.21
CA SER A 226 38.98 42.77 -49.54
C SER A 226 38.61 43.77 -50.65
N VAL A 227 37.60 44.62 -50.45
CA VAL A 227 37.19 45.65 -51.39
C VAL A 227 38.24 46.78 -51.50
N THR A 228 38.85 47.20 -50.38
CA THR A 228 39.94 48.22 -50.41
C THR A 228 41.22 47.71 -51.10
N ARG A 229 41.58 46.43 -51.00
CA ARG A 229 42.73 45.85 -51.71
C ARG A 229 42.50 45.78 -53.21
N ALA A 230 41.27 45.48 -53.67
CA ALA A 230 40.95 45.42 -55.09
C ALA A 230 41.00 46.82 -55.75
N SER A 231 40.70 47.88 -55.04
CA SER A 231 40.77 49.29 -55.56
C SER A 231 42.20 49.80 -55.69
N THR A 232 43.20 49.26 -54.95
CA THR A 232 44.60 49.71 -54.96
C THR A 232 45.43 48.96 -56.06
N SER A 233 44.94 47.88 -56.64
CA SER A 233 45.66 47.17 -57.69
C SER A 233 45.24 47.54 -59.13
N GLY A 234 44.48 48.64 -59.31
CA GLY A 234 43.95 49.09 -60.60
C GLY A 234 44.49 50.52 -61.01
N ASN A 235 45.72 50.87 -60.67
CA ASN A 235 46.41 52.03 -61.20
C ASN A 235 47.77 51.64 -61.78
#